data_8fcfdcfdef7a41b5815e369e3dff6867
#
_entry.id   8fcfdcfdef7a41b5815e369e3dff6867
#
_cell.length_a   1.000
_cell.length_b   1.000
_cell.length_c   1.000
_cell.angle_alpha   90.00
_cell.angle_beta   90.00
_cell.angle_gamma   90.00
#
_symmetry.space_group_name_H-M   'P 1'
#
loop_
_entity.id
_entity.type
_entity.pdbx_description
1 polymer ?
#
loop_
_entity_poly.entity_id
_entity_poly.type
_entity_poly.pdbx_seq_one_letter_code
_entity_poly.pdbx_strand_id
1 'polypeptide(L)'
;VSQIALPLDTAIAAQDDHYIVTQSNAEAHDQLQNWKDWPNLTGILIGDHAAGKSVMARQFEIDSGGYVVDDAAEMQDDELFHLWNRARQEQKPLLLVSSKPVPAWDVVLPDLKSRLAASLLIEVGPPDEAMIAGLFQKYFGSRGLSISEDALAYLGKRMERSYGDVQLLSQSMDKLAIERKRPITRAIAKEALERHQMTNGEAEPVSKSTHNDEKSNG
;
A
#
# COMPACT_ATOMS: atom_id res chain seq x y z
N VAL A 1 12.82 -16.21 33.49
CA VAL A 1 13.67 -15.55 32.51
C VAL A 1 12.76 -15.03 31.43
N SER A 2 12.47 -13.72 31.44
CA SER A 2 11.66 -13.07 30.39
C SER A 2 12.49 -12.96 29.13
N GLN A 3 12.08 -13.67 28.10
CA GLN A 3 12.64 -13.54 26.76
C GLN A 3 12.04 -12.28 26.11
N ILE A 4 12.86 -11.24 25.97
CA ILE A 4 12.48 -10.02 25.25
C ILE A 4 12.49 -10.37 23.76
N ALA A 5 11.33 -10.37 23.14
CA ALA A 5 11.23 -10.44 21.69
C ALA A 5 11.84 -9.14 21.11
N LEU A 6 12.96 -9.26 20.43
CA LEU A 6 13.53 -8.17 19.64
C LEU A 6 12.57 -7.82 18.51
N PRO A 7 12.34 -6.52 18.20
CA PRO A 7 11.56 -6.12 17.04
C PRO A 7 12.35 -6.47 15.78
N LEU A 8 12.02 -7.60 15.16
CA LEU A 8 12.59 -8.08 13.89
C LEU A 8 11.92 -7.45 12.66
N ASP A 9 11.10 -6.41 12.86
CA ASP A 9 10.21 -5.88 11.81
C ASP A 9 10.94 -5.19 10.64
N THR A 10 12.22 -4.86 10.79
CA THR A 10 12.99 -4.19 9.71
C THR A 10 13.95 -5.11 8.94
N ALA A 11 14.28 -6.28 9.49
CA ALA A 11 15.30 -7.16 8.88
C ALA A 11 14.73 -8.27 7.98
N ILE A 12 13.44 -8.63 8.15
CA ILE A 12 12.82 -9.76 7.41
C ILE A 12 12.20 -9.29 6.07
N ALA A 13 11.88 -8.00 5.95
CA ALA A 13 11.42 -7.41 4.69
C ALA A 13 12.49 -7.41 3.57
N ALA A 14 13.75 -7.68 3.91
CA ALA A 14 14.88 -7.58 2.98
C ALA A 14 15.23 -8.90 2.25
N GLN A 15 14.55 -10.01 2.50
CA GLN A 15 14.95 -11.32 1.93
C GLN A 15 14.02 -11.90 0.87
N ASP A 16 12.87 -11.27 0.60
CA ASP A 16 11.96 -11.73 -0.46
C ASP A 16 11.53 -10.51 -1.30
N ASP A 17 12.43 -10.08 -2.20
CA ASP A 17 12.32 -8.86 -3.01
C ASP A 17 11.21 -8.92 -4.07
N HIS A 18 10.47 -10.02 -4.17
CA HIS A 18 9.40 -10.15 -5.16
C HIS A 18 8.04 -9.81 -4.56
N TYR A 19 7.34 -8.84 -5.16
CA TYR A 19 5.93 -8.62 -4.84
C TYR A 19 5.05 -9.66 -5.54
N ILE A 20 3.87 -9.86 -4.96
CA ILE A 20 2.88 -10.80 -5.51
C ILE A 20 2.18 -10.10 -6.68
N VAL A 21 2.04 -10.80 -7.80
CA VAL A 21 1.26 -10.34 -8.95
C VAL A 21 -0.04 -11.13 -9.02
N THR A 22 -1.16 -10.41 -9.04
CA THR A 22 -2.52 -10.95 -9.23
C THR A 22 -3.27 -10.03 -10.18
N GLN A 23 -4.54 -10.33 -10.45
CA GLN A 23 -5.37 -9.48 -11.31
C GLN A 23 -5.46 -8.03 -10.80
N SER A 24 -5.38 -7.82 -9.46
CA SER A 24 -5.49 -6.48 -8.85
C SER A 24 -4.34 -5.53 -9.18
N ASN A 25 -3.16 -6.04 -9.53
CA ASN A 25 -1.98 -5.24 -9.86
C ASN A 25 -1.26 -5.66 -11.15
N ALA A 26 -1.86 -6.58 -11.94
CA ALA A 26 -1.24 -7.08 -13.18
C ALA A 26 -0.98 -5.96 -14.18
N GLU A 27 -1.92 -5.03 -14.36
CA GLU A 27 -1.75 -3.89 -15.25
C GLU A 27 -0.63 -2.97 -14.80
N ALA A 28 -0.55 -2.66 -13.51
CA ALA A 28 0.55 -1.87 -12.94
C ALA A 28 1.91 -2.58 -13.13
N HIS A 29 1.94 -3.89 -12.92
CA HIS A 29 3.13 -4.72 -13.18
C HIS A 29 3.57 -4.60 -14.65
N ASP A 30 2.65 -4.83 -15.58
CA ASP A 30 2.95 -4.78 -17.02
C ASP A 30 3.41 -3.39 -17.46
N GLN A 31 2.76 -2.33 -16.97
CA GLN A 31 3.17 -0.96 -17.24
C GLN A 31 4.57 -0.65 -16.72
N LEU A 32 4.94 -1.13 -15.52
CA LEU A 32 6.29 -0.97 -14.97
C LEU A 32 7.35 -1.73 -15.80
N GLN A 33 7.04 -2.92 -16.32
CA GLN A 33 7.95 -3.69 -17.19
C GLN A 33 8.16 -3.02 -18.55
N ASN A 34 7.14 -2.31 -19.07
CA ASN A 34 7.19 -1.63 -20.36
C ASN A 34 7.56 -0.14 -20.24
N TRP A 35 8.42 0.21 -19.27
CA TRP A 35 8.82 1.59 -18.99
C TRP A 35 9.41 2.35 -20.18
N LYS A 36 9.97 1.65 -21.16
CA LYS A 36 10.54 2.25 -22.39
C LYS A 36 9.50 2.96 -23.26
N ASP A 37 8.25 2.56 -23.11
CA ASP A 37 7.12 3.12 -23.85
C ASP A 37 6.41 4.27 -23.07
N TRP A 38 6.91 4.62 -21.88
CA TRP A 38 6.32 5.69 -21.09
C TRP A 38 6.48 7.06 -21.75
N PRO A 39 5.45 7.92 -21.73
CA PRO A 39 5.56 9.29 -22.16
C PRO A 39 6.70 9.99 -21.40
N ASN A 40 7.64 10.58 -22.14
CA ASN A 40 8.83 11.24 -21.58
C ASN A 40 9.64 10.38 -20.59
N LEU A 41 9.56 9.07 -20.68
CA LEU A 41 10.16 8.11 -19.74
C LEU A 41 9.75 8.36 -18.28
N THR A 42 8.51 8.83 -18.04
CA THR A 42 8.04 9.13 -16.68
C THR A 42 6.72 8.46 -16.39
N GLY A 43 6.68 7.73 -15.27
CA GLY A 43 5.51 7.10 -14.71
C GLY A 43 5.22 7.62 -13.29
N ILE A 44 3.94 7.59 -12.91
CA ILE A 44 3.46 7.94 -11.57
C ILE A 44 2.68 6.73 -11.02
N LEU A 45 3.25 6.06 -10.03
CA LEU A 45 2.66 4.90 -9.37
C LEU A 45 1.82 5.36 -8.19
N ILE A 46 0.51 5.16 -8.26
CA ILE A 46 -0.42 5.48 -7.18
C ILE A 46 -1.15 4.24 -6.68
N GLY A 47 -1.66 4.30 -5.48
CA GLY A 47 -2.44 3.25 -4.84
C GLY A 47 -2.52 3.47 -3.34
N ASP A 48 -3.36 2.71 -2.66
CA ASP A 48 -3.57 2.81 -1.23
C ASP A 48 -2.30 2.59 -0.41
N HIS A 49 -2.36 3.00 0.87
CA HIS A 49 -1.31 2.67 1.83
C HIS A 49 -1.15 1.15 1.93
N ALA A 50 0.09 0.68 2.08
CA ALA A 50 0.45 -0.74 2.15
C ALA A 50 0.19 -1.56 0.86
N ALA A 51 -0.18 -0.94 -0.27
CA ALA A 51 -0.40 -1.63 -1.56
C ALA A 51 0.87 -2.20 -2.21
N GLY A 52 2.02 -2.14 -1.53
CA GLY A 52 3.27 -2.69 -2.03
C GLY A 52 4.01 -1.80 -3.05
N LYS A 53 3.59 -0.53 -3.21
CA LYS A 53 4.18 0.41 -4.17
C LYS A 53 5.70 0.54 -4.05
N SER A 54 6.22 0.68 -2.82
CA SER A 54 7.67 0.83 -2.59
C SER A 54 8.45 -0.43 -2.97
N VAL A 55 7.85 -1.63 -2.85
CA VAL A 55 8.48 -2.88 -3.31
C VAL A 55 8.48 -2.94 -4.84
N MET A 56 7.37 -2.58 -5.49
CA MET A 56 7.28 -2.48 -6.95
C MET A 56 8.27 -1.46 -7.51
N ALA A 57 8.39 -0.31 -6.85
CA ALA A 57 9.31 0.76 -7.23
C ALA A 57 10.79 0.34 -7.09
N ARG A 58 11.14 -0.37 -6.02
CA ARG A 58 12.50 -0.93 -5.85
C ARG A 58 12.83 -1.93 -6.96
N GLN A 59 11.89 -2.82 -7.29
CA GLN A 59 12.11 -3.77 -8.39
C GLN A 59 12.29 -3.04 -9.71
N PHE A 60 11.45 -2.04 -9.99
CA PHE A 60 11.60 -1.18 -11.16
C PHE A 60 12.97 -0.49 -11.22
N GLU A 61 13.48 0.05 -10.11
CA GLU A 61 14.80 0.68 -10.04
C GLU A 61 15.92 -0.29 -10.42
N ILE A 62 15.85 -1.53 -9.90
CA ILE A 62 16.81 -2.60 -10.22
C ILE A 62 16.76 -2.96 -11.70
N ASP A 63 15.56 -3.15 -12.25
CA ASP A 63 15.37 -3.65 -13.63
C ASP A 63 15.67 -2.58 -14.68
N SER A 64 15.35 -1.31 -14.38
CA SER A 64 15.46 -0.20 -15.34
C SER A 64 16.74 0.62 -15.18
N GLY A 65 17.38 0.61 -14.01
CA GLY A 65 18.45 1.54 -13.65
C GLY A 65 17.98 3.00 -13.60
N GLY A 66 16.67 3.22 -13.49
CA GLY A 66 16.01 4.51 -13.45
C GLY A 66 16.08 5.19 -12.09
N TYR A 67 15.38 6.31 -11.97
CA TYR A 67 15.20 7.04 -10.73
C TYR A 67 13.83 6.71 -10.12
N VAL A 68 13.80 6.57 -8.80
CA VAL A 68 12.57 6.40 -8.02
C VAL A 68 12.49 7.50 -6.96
N VAL A 69 11.30 8.07 -6.81
CA VAL A 69 10.96 8.98 -5.72
C VAL A 69 9.76 8.40 -4.99
N ASP A 70 10.00 7.90 -3.78
CA ASP A 70 8.89 7.49 -2.91
C ASP A 70 8.32 8.73 -2.21
N ASP A 71 7.01 8.73 -1.91
CA ASP A 71 6.27 9.88 -1.38
C ASP A 71 6.46 11.17 -2.20
N ALA A 72 6.47 11.06 -3.52
CA ALA A 72 6.76 12.16 -4.44
C ALA A 72 5.85 13.39 -4.27
N ALA A 73 4.64 13.21 -3.75
CA ALA A 73 3.71 14.31 -3.43
C ALA A 73 4.19 15.22 -2.28
N GLU A 74 5.15 14.77 -1.48
CA GLU A 74 5.71 15.53 -0.35
C GLU A 74 7.04 16.21 -0.71
N MET A 75 7.58 15.93 -1.91
CA MET A 75 8.83 16.53 -2.37
C MET A 75 8.62 17.98 -2.80
N GLN A 76 9.61 18.86 -2.57
CA GLN A 76 9.56 20.24 -3.01
C GLN A 76 9.60 20.33 -4.55
N ASP A 77 8.81 21.24 -5.13
CA ASP A 77 8.69 21.42 -6.58
C ASP A 77 10.04 21.58 -7.29
N ASP A 78 10.93 22.40 -6.73
CA ASP A 78 12.25 22.68 -7.32
C ASP A 78 13.12 21.41 -7.33
N GLU A 79 13.10 20.62 -6.27
CA GLU A 79 13.85 19.37 -6.17
C GLU A 79 13.34 18.34 -7.18
N LEU A 80 12.02 18.16 -7.25
CA LEU A 80 11.38 17.26 -8.20
C LEU A 80 11.65 17.69 -9.64
N PHE A 81 11.59 18.99 -9.91
CA PHE A 81 11.88 19.57 -11.22
C PHE A 81 13.33 19.34 -11.65
N HIS A 82 14.28 19.53 -10.74
CA HIS A 82 15.70 19.26 -11.00
C HIS A 82 15.98 17.79 -11.24
N LEU A 83 15.37 16.90 -10.47
CA LEU A 83 15.49 15.45 -10.67
C LEU A 83 14.91 15.02 -12.02
N TRP A 84 13.76 15.57 -12.39
CA TRP A 84 13.15 15.33 -13.70
C TRP A 84 14.08 15.71 -14.84
N ASN A 85 14.64 16.93 -14.80
CA ASN A 85 15.57 17.41 -15.81
C ASN A 85 16.81 16.50 -15.91
N ARG A 86 17.33 16.07 -14.77
CA ARG A 86 18.46 15.15 -14.69
C ARG A 86 18.12 13.78 -15.30
N ALA A 87 17.00 13.17 -14.93
CA ALA A 87 16.54 11.90 -15.48
C ALA A 87 16.44 11.97 -17.02
N ARG A 88 15.86 13.06 -17.53
CA ARG A 88 15.73 13.29 -18.96
C ARG A 88 17.09 13.47 -19.67
N GLN A 89 18.01 14.21 -19.08
CA GLN A 89 19.35 14.41 -19.61
C GLN A 89 20.16 13.11 -19.69
N GLU A 90 19.98 12.25 -18.68
CA GLU A 90 20.63 10.95 -18.62
C GLU A 90 19.87 9.85 -19.37
N GLN A 91 18.73 10.19 -19.99
CA GLN A 91 17.82 9.26 -20.68
C GLN A 91 17.40 8.06 -19.79
N LYS A 92 17.24 8.31 -18.51
CA LYS A 92 16.78 7.33 -17.52
C LYS A 92 15.29 7.49 -17.23
N PRO A 93 14.56 6.40 -17.02
CA PRO A 93 13.18 6.50 -16.60
C PRO A 93 13.09 7.06 -15.17
N LEU A 94 12.01 7.79 -14.92
CA LEU A 94 11.66 8.35 -13.61
C LEU A 94 10.32 7.79 -13.15
N LEU A 95 10.30 7.12 -12.01
CA LEU A 95 9.09 6.66 -11.35
C LEU A 95 8.82 7.49 -10.09
N LEU A 96 7.68 8.15 -10.08
CA LEU A 96 7.17 8.88 -8.93
C LEU A 96 6.13 8.03 -8.21
N VAL A 97 6.27 7.83 -6.90
CA VAL A 97 5.37 6.99 -6.10
C VAL A 97 4.60 7.86 -5.13
N SER A 98 3.29 7.67 -5.02
CA SER A 98 2.47 8.41 -4.08
C SER A 98 1.24 7.61 -3.65
N SER A 99 0.71 7.92 -2.47
CA SER A 99 -0.62 7.48 -2.03
C SER A 99 -1.71 8.51 -2.36
N LYS A 100 -1.32 9.73 -2.80
CA LYS A 100 -2.23 10.79 -3.20
C LYS A 100 -2.33 10.84 -4.73
N PRO A 101 -3.53 11.04 -5.30
CA PRO A 101 -3.67 11.28 -6.73
C PRO A 101 -3.02 12.61 -7.12
N VAL A 102 -2.48 12.71 -8.33
CA VAL A 102 -1.76 13.89 -8.82
C VAL A 102 -2.51 15.23 -8.64
N PRO A 103 -3.84 15.32 -8.84
CA PRO A 103 -4.57 16.57 -8.59
C PRO A 103 -4.54 17.05 -7.12
N ALA A 104 -4.21 16.17 -6.18
CA ALA A 104 -4.10 16.49 -4.75
C ALA A 104 -2.65 16.84 -4.33
N TRP A 105 -1.72 16.91 -5.27
CA TRP A 105 -0.35 17.38 -4.99
C TRP A 105 -0.33 18.90 -5.00
N ASP A 106 0.29 19.50 -3.98
CA ASP A 106 0.39 20.97 -3.85
C ASP A 106 1.48 21.55 -4.74
N VAL A 107 1.49 21.18 -6.03
CA VAL A 107 2.46 21.65 -7.01
C VAL A 107 2.15 23.09 -7.41
N VAL A 108 3.11 24.00 -7.31
CA VAL A 108 2.97 25.41 -7.66
C VAL A 108 3.56 25.71 -9.03
N LEU A 109 4.66 25.04 -9.42
CA LEU A 109 5.35 25.28 -10.68
C LEU A 109 4.51 24.83 -11.89
N PRO A 110 4.11 25.76 -12.80
CA PRO A 110 3.26 25.42 -13.95
C PRO A 110 3.87 24.38 -14.89
N ASP A 111 5.20 24.44 -15.11
CA ASP A 111 5.90 23.49 -15.96
C ASP A 111 5.90 22.09 -15.36
N LEU A 112 6.11 21.96 -14.05
CA LEU A 112 6.03 20.69 -13.35
C LEU A 112 4.59 20.11 -13.41
N LYS A 113 3.56 20.95 -13.20
CA LYS A 113 2.16 20.50 -13.38
C LYS A 113 1.91 19.89 -14.76
N SER A 114 2.40 20.57 -15.81
CA SER A 114 2.22 20.10 -17.19
C SER A 114 2.93 18.77 -17.43
N ARG A 115 4.09 18.59 -16.86
CA ARG A 115 4.88 17.35 -16.96
C ARG A 115 4.20 16.19 -16.24
N LEU A 116 3.73 16.42 -15.01
CA LEU A 116 2.99 15.42 -14.23
C LEU A 116 1.72 15.00 -14.97
N ALA A 117 0.99 15.94 -15.54
CA ALA A 117 -0.20 15.64 -16.33
C ALA A 117 0.07 14.85 -17.61
N ALA A 118 1.29 14.93 -18.16
CA ALA A 118 1.73 14.21 -19.36
C ALA A 118 2.39 12.86 -19.05
N SER A 119 2.56 12.50 -17.77
CA SER A 119 3.18 11.23 -17.36
C SER A 119 2.20 10.08 -17.43
N LEU A 120 2.72 8.85 -17.53
CA LEU A 120 1.89 7.66 -17.42
C LEU A 120 1.40 7.50 -15.97
N LEU A 121 0.09 7.45 -15.77
CA LEU A 121 -0.49 7.11 -14.48
C LEU A 121 -0.59 5.57 -14.38
N ILE A 122 -0.01 5.03 -13.33
CA ILE A 122 0.03 3.60 -13.02
C ILE A 122 -0.70 3.40 -11.69
N GLU A 123 -1.81 2.67 -11.72
CA GLU A 123 -2.64 2.47 -10.54
C GLU A 123 -2.55 1.05 -10.00
N VAL A 124 -2.32 0.93 -8.68
CA VAL A 124 -2.50 -0.32 -7.95
C VAL A 124 -3.90 -0.32 -7.36
N GLY A 125 -4.76 -1.19 -7.89
CA GLY A 125 -6.14 -1.34 -7.43
C GLY A 125 -6.26 -1.98 -6.05
N PRO A 126 -7.49 -2.04 -5.48
CA PRO A 126 -7.74 -2.74 -4.23
C PRO A 126 -7.41 -4.24 -4.38
N PRO A 127 -6.98 -4.92 -3.29
CA PRO A 127 -6.56 -6.31 -3.37
C PRO A 127 -7.73 -7.24 -3.71
N ASP A 128 -7.50 -8.15 -4.64
CA ASP A 128 -8.41 -9.27 -4.91
C ASP A 128 -8.23 -10.40 -3.88
N GLU A 129 -9.06 -11.45 -3.95
CA GLU A 129 -8.99 -12.56 -3.00
C GLU A 129 -7.66 -13.32 -3.07
N ALA A 130 -7.08 -13.43 -4.27
CA ALA A 130 -5.78 -14.07 -4.45
C ALA A 130 -4.66 -13.26 -3.82
N MET A 131 -4.69 -11.92 -3.98
CA MET A 131 -3.77 -11.00 -3.35
C MET A 131 -3.87 -11.09 -1.81
N ILE A 132 -5.07 -11.03 -1.26
CA ILE A 132 -5.30 -11.14 0.19
C ILE A 132 -4.72 -12.45 0.73
N ALA A 133 -5.04 -13.58 0.09
CA ALA A 133 -4.52 -14.89 0.48
C ALA A 133 -2.98 -14.94 0.40
N GLY A 134 -2.41 -14.45 -0.70
CA GLY A 134 -0.96 -14.40 -0.90
C GLY A 134 -0.23 -13.54 0.12
N LEU A 135 -0.79 -12.38 0.47
CA LEU A 135 -0.21 -11.49 1.48
C LEU A 135 -0.20 -12.12 2.87
N PHE A 136 -1.29 -12.78 3.29
CA PHE A 136 -1.29 -13.53 4.55
C PHE A 136 -0.28 -14.67 4.54
N GLN A 137 -0.22 -15.44 3.46
CA GLN A 137 0.74 -16.54 3.32
C GLN A 137 2.18 -16.02 3.37
N LYS A 138 2.49 -14.92 2.67
CA LYS A 138 3.80 -14.29 2.68
C LYS A 138 4.18 -13.78 4.07
N TYR A 139 3.24 -13.10 4.75
CA TYR A 139 3.45 -12.56 6.10
C TYR A 139 3.78 -13.65 7.11
N PHE A 140 3.00 -14.73 7.14
CA PHE A 140 3.23 -15.84 8.07
C PHE A 140 4.40 -16.73 7.63
N GLY A 141 4.56 -16.97 6.34
CA GLY A 141 5.67 -17.76 5.79
C GLY A 141 7.05 -17.17 6.13
N SER A 142 7.21 -15.84 6.06
CA SER A 142 8.46 -15.16 6.45
C SER A 142 8.80 -15.32 7.93
N ARG A 143 7.84 -15.72 8.77
CA ARG A 143 7.99 -16.00 10.20
C ARG A 143 8.06 -17.51 10.52
N GLY A 144 8.12 -18.36 9.49
CA GLY A 144 8.10 -19.81 9.65
C GLY A 144 6.74 -20.35 10.13
N LEU A 145 5.66 -19.58 9.97
CA LEU A 145 4.31 -19.93 10.35
C LEU A 145 3.48 -20.24 9.09
N SER A 146 2.40 -21.01 9.27
CA SER A 146 1.42 -21.25 8.23
C SER A 146 0.04 -20.80 8.68
N ILE A 147 -0.73 -20.23 7.77
CA ILE A 147 -2.15 -19.95 7.96
C ILE A 147 -2.98 -21.06 7.31
N SER A 148 -4.04 -21.53 8.00
CA SER A 148 -4.89 -22.60 7.47
C SER A 148 -5.80 -22.08 6.34
N GLU A 149 -6.15 -22.98 5.40
CA GLU A 149 -7.01 -22.63 4.26
C GLU A 149 -8.41 -22.15 4.69
N ASP A 150 -8.97 -22.74 5.75
CA ASP A 150 -10.25 -22.28 6.28
C ASP A 150 -10.17 -20.95 7.02
N ALA A 151 -9.00 -20.55 7.53
CA ALA A 151 -8.80 -19.18 8.02
C ALA A 151 -8.77 -18.19 6.85
N LEU A 152 -8.04 -18.48 5.77
CA LEU A 152 -8.02 -17.66 4.55
C LEU A 152 -9.43 -17.50 3.95
N ALA A 153 -10.15 -18.61 3.77
CA ALA A 153 -11.52 -18.59 3.26
C ALA A 153 -12.49 -17.82 4.18
N TYR A 154 -12.28 -17.86 5.48
CA TYR A 154 -13.07 -17.11 6.45
C TYR A 154 -12.83 -15.60 6.33
N LEU A 155 -11.56 -15.17 6.26
CA LEU A 155 -11.17 -13.77 6.13
C LEU A 155 -11.60 -13.17 4.80
N GLY A 156 -11.32 -13.81 3.68
CA GLY A 156 -11.63 -13.32 2.33
C GLY A 156 -13.11 -13.00 2.10
N LYS A 157 -14.02 -13.62 2.89
CA LYS A 157 -15.47 -13.36 2.80
C LYS A 157 -15.98 -12.27 3.74
N ARG A 158 -15.19 -11.83 4.71
CA ARG A 158 -15.68 -11.01 5.84
C ARG A 158 -14.88 -9.76 6.13
N MET A 159 -13.63 -9.70 5.68
CA MET A 159 -12.81 -8.51 5.81
C MET A 159 -13.05 -7.54 4.64
N GLU A 160 -12.78 -6.28 4.84
CA GLU A 160 -12.72 -5.32 3.76
C GLU A 160 -11.52 -5.58 2.84
N ARG A 161 -11.68 -5.28 1.55
CA ARG A 161 -10.61 -5.47 0.56
C ARG A 161 -9.64 -4.29 0.60
N SER A 162 -8.87 -4.25 1.68
CA SER A 162 -7.89 -3.21 1.96
C SER A 162 -6.53 -3.84 2.29
N TYR A 163 -5.46 -3.30 1.73
CA TYR A 163 -4.09 -3.71 2.06
C TYR A 163 -3.75 -3.38 3.52
N GLY A 164 -4.26 -2.23 4.02
CA GLY A 164 -4.10 -1.84 5.41
C GLY A 164 -4.72 -2.84 6.37
N ASP A 165 -5.93 -3.33 6.08
CA ASP A 165 -6.61 -4.32 6.92
C ASP A 165 -5.89 -5.66 6.89
N VAL A 166 -5.38 -6.10 5.74
CA VAL A 166 -4.54 -7.31 5.68
C VAL A 166 -3.33 -7.18 6.60
N GLN A 167 -2.66 -6.03 6.60
CA GLN A 167 -1.49 -5.78 7.44
C GLN A 167 -1.86 -5.80 8.93
N LEU A 168 -2.90 -5.08 9.32
CA LEU A 168 -3.36 -4.99 10.72
C LEU A 168 -3.85 -6.34 11.24
N LEU A 169 -4.64 -7.07 10.45
CA LEU A 169 -5.11 -8.40 10.80
C LEU A 169 -3.97 -9.41 10.91
N SER A 170 -2.97 -9.35 10.01
CA SER A 170 -1.78 -10.20 10.10
C SER A 170 -1.05 -10.01 11.42
N GLN A 171 -0.80 -8.76 11.83
CA GLN A 171 -0.16 -8.41 13.09
C GLN A 171 -1.00 -8.86 14.30
N SER A 172 -2.32 -8.65 14.25
CA SER A 172 -3.24 -9.06 15.32
C SER A 172 -3.27 -10.59 15.49
N MET A 173 -3.34 -11.34 14.37
CA MET A 173 -3.33 -12.80 14.41
C MET A 173 -1.99 -13.35 14.89
N ASP A 174 -0.87 -12.75 14.50
CA ASP A 174 0.46 -13.15 14.97
C ASP A 174 0.56 -12.99 16.49
N LYS A 175 0.18 -11.83 17.01
CA LYS A 175 0.13 -11.56 18.46
C LYS A 175 -0.75 -12.57 19.19
N LEU A 176 -1.96 -12.84 18.71
CA LEU A 176 -2.87 -13.81 19.29
C LEU A 176 -2.32 -15.24 19.27
N ALA A 177 -1.67 -15.64 18.18
CA ALA A 177 -1.08 -16.97 18.05
C ALA A 177 0.06 -17.18 19.07
N ILE A 178 0.90 -16.16 19.28
CA ILE A 178 1.97 -16.17 20.29
C ILE A 178 1.37 -16.22 21.71
N GLU A 179 0.42 -15.34 22.03
CA GLU A 179 -0.22 -15.29 23.34
C GLU A 179 -0.89 -16.61 23.73
N ARG A 180 -1.54 -17.24 22.75
CA ARG A 180 -2.30 -18.48 22.97
C ARG A 180 -1.51 -19.75 22.71
N LYS A 181 -0.28 -19.62 22.20
CA LYS A 181 0.57 -20.76 21.78
C LYS A 181 -0.18 -21.70 20.82
N ARG A 182 -0.87 -21.14 19.83
CA ARG A 182 -1.69 -21.88 18.86
C ARG A 182 -1.32 -21.49 17.42
N PRO A 183 -1.49 -22.41 16.46
CA PRO A 183 -1.32 -22.11 15.04
C PRO A 183 -2.38 -21.12 14.54
N ILE A 184 -2.11 -20.48 13.39
CA ILE A 184 -3.00 -19.53 12.76
C ILE A 184 -4.16 -20.27 12.09
N THR A 185 -5.20 -20.53 12.85
CA THR A 185 -6.42 -21.21 12.42
C THR A 185 -7.59 -20.26 12.30
N ARG A 186 -8.69 -20.73 11.76
CA ARG A 186 -9.96 -19.97 11.68
C ARG A 186 -10.38 -19.37 13.03
N ALA A 187 -10.11 -20.04 14.15
CA ALA A 187 -10.46 -19.49 15.47
C ALA A 187 -9.67 -18.22 15.80
N ILE A 188 -8.36 -18.21 15.51
CA ILE A 188 -7.49 -17.03 15.66
C ILE A 188 -7.93 -15.94 14.67
N ALA A 189 -8.20 -16.28 13.41
CA ALA A 189 -8.66 -15.34 12.39
C ALA A 189 -9.99 -14.67 12.78
N LYS A 190 -10.94 -15.44 13.31
CA LYS A 190 -12.23 -14.94 13.80
C LYS A 190 -12.03 -13.93 14.94
N GLU A 191 -11.24 -14.29 15.95
CA GLU A 191 -10.99 -13.43 17.11
C GLU A 191 -10.27 -12.13 16.68
N ALA A 192 -9.29 -12.21 15.78
CA ALA A 192 -8.58 -11.04 15.26
C ALA A 192 -9.54 -10.10 14.51
N LEU A 193 -10.39 -10.65 13.64
CA LEU A 193 -11.36 -9.87 12.87
C LEU A 193 -12.40 -9.19 13.77
N GLU A 194 -12.93 -9.87 14.78
CA GLU A 194 -13.88 -9.31 15.73
C GLU A 194 -13.27 -8.13 16.51
N ARG A 195 -12.02 -8.26 16.96
CA ARG A 195 -11.28 -7.16 17.62
C ARG A 195 -11.07 -5.97 16.69
N HIS A 196 -10.68 -6.23 15.45
CA HIS A 196 -10.44 -5.19 14.45
C HIS A 196 -11.73 -4.40 14.15
N GLN A 197 -12.86 -5.09 13.97
CA GLN A 197 -14.16 -4.46 13.73
C GLN A 197 -14.66 -3.62 14.91
N MET A 198 -14.43 -4.07 16.14
CA MET A 198 -14.76 -3.29 17.34
C MET A 198 -13.97 -1.98 17.40
N THR A 199 -12.68 -2.02 17.08
CA THR A 199 -11.82 -0.83 17.09
C THR A 199 -12.21 0.17 16.00
N ASN A 200 -12.56 -0.30 14.80
CA ASN A 200 -12.99 0.55 13.70
C ASN A 200 -14.41 1.14 13.91
N GLY A 201 -15.30 0.39 14.57
CA GLY A 201 -16.65 0.86 14.89
C GLY A 201 -16.70 1.96 15.98
N GLU A 202 -15.66 2.07 16.82
CA GLU A 202 -15.54 3.13 17.82
C GLU A 202 -14.90 4.43 17.26
N ALA A 203 -14.34 4.39 16.06
CA ALA A 203 -13.61 5.51 15.45
C ALA A 203 -14.47 6.44 14.59
N GLU A 204 -15.78 6.19 14.38
CA GLU A 204 -16.67 7.11 13.70
C GLU A 204 -17.32 8.08 14.71
N PRO A 205 -16.87 9.34 14.82
CA PRO A 205 -17.59 10.34 15.59
C PRO A 205 -18.83 10.76 14.84
N VAL A 206 -19.97 10.58 15.51
CA VAL A 206 -21.29 11.08 15.14
C VAL A 206 -21.24 12.60 14.85
N SER A 207 -21.13 13.01 13.62
CA SER A 207 -21.47 14.37 13.19
C SER A 207 -22.91 14.39 12.65
N LYS A 208 -23.87 14.25 13.53
CA LYS A 208 -25.24 14.67 13.21
C LYS A 208 -25.37 16.14 13.56
N SER A 209 -25.33 16.97 12.53
CA SER A 209 -25.75 18.36 12.54
C SER A 209 -27.18 18.47 13.07
N THR A 210 -27.35 19.06 14.22
CA THR A 210 -28.62 19.65 14.63
C THR A 210 -28.85 20.90 13.79
N HIS A 211 -29.68 20.75 12.76
CA HIS A 211 -30.31 21.88 12.11
C HIS A 211 -31.43 22.37 13.04
N ASN A 212 -31.16 23.45 13.74
CA ASN A 212 -32.15 24.11 14.55
C ASN A 212 -32.82 25.20 13.69
N ASP A 213 -34.06 24.93 13.26
CA ASP A 213 -34.96 25.92 12.75
C ASP A 213 -35.36 26.85 13.90
N GLU A 214 -34.90 28.08 13.90
CA GLU A 214 -35.55 29.17 14.63
C GLU A 214 -36.26 30.09 13.63
N LYS A 215 -37.54 29.81 13.48
CA LYS A 215 -38.54 30.84 13.11
C LYS A 215 -38.74 31.73 14.34
N SER A 216 -38.55 33.03 14.16
CA SER A 216 -39.20 34.07 14.97
C SER A 216 -39.33 35.33 14.11
N ASN A 217 -40.46 35.62 13.71
CA ASN A 217 -41.41 36.64 14.02
C ASN A 217 -40.82 37.97 14.59
N GLY A 218 -41.00 39.07 13.85
CA GLY A 218 -40.79 40.44 14.27
C GLY A 218 -40.76 41.36 13.06
#